data_ce83937cb9a5e1f296e0d9a523ce8b15
#
_entry.id   ce83937cb9a5e1f296e0d9a523ce8b15
#
_cell.length_a   1.000
_cell.length_b   1.000
_cell.length_c   1.000
_cell.angle_alpha   90.00
_cell.angle_beta   90.00
_cell.angle_gamma   90.00
#
_symmetry.space_group_name_H-M   'P 1'
#
loop_
_entity.id
_entity.type
_entity.pdbx_description
1 polymer ?
#
loop_
_entity_poly.entity_id
_entity_poly.type
_entity_poly.pdbx_seq_one_letter_code
_entity_poly.pdbx_strand_id
1 'polypeptide(L)'
;VQALAQLPELAAPVLALNHIDSPELAGTALFQFGLAPEDEAREVARRAWLEGYTRAAILVPESDWSDRVTAAFTDQWLQLGGYILEQQRYNPAEADHGPAITALLNLDSSQLRKTRLVRQLGRTLEFEPRRRQDIDFIFLLATPEQARLIRPQLKFYRASSVPVLSTSHVYSGQIDSERDSDLDGLQFCDMPWLLDENGNWQHLRNALTARRPAQSVRYARLQALGIDAWRITPYLDQLGGSMFGNYHGSTGNLQVDAAQQVHRTLQWAHF
;
A
#
# COMPACT_ATOMS: atom_id res chain seq x y z
N VAL A 1 4.88 16.00 -17.90
CA VAL A 1 4.74 14.78 -18.71
C VAL A 1 3.77 15.02 -19.86
N GLN A 2 2.54 15.49 -19.66
CA GLN A 2 1.56 15.73 -20.74
C GLN A 2 2.10 16.54 -21.92
N ALA A 3 2.81 17.64 -21.65
CA ALA A 3 3.40 18.47 -22.72
C ALA A 3 4.49 17.72 -23.53
N LEU A 4 5.25 16.84 -22.89
CA LEU A 4 6.25 16.00 -23.55
C LEU A 4 5.60 14.89 -24.39
N ALA A 5 4.50 14.34 -23.92
CA ALA A 5 3.74 13.30 -24.62
C ALA A 5 3.12 13.80 -25.94
N GLN A 6 2.94 15.12 -26.09
CA GLN A 6 2.39 15.74 -27.30
C GLN A 6 3.46 16.08 -28.36
N LEU A 7 4.75 15.88 -28.04
CA LEU A 7 5.81 16.13 -29.00
C LEU A 7 5.89 14.96 -29.99
N PRO A 8 5.99 15.25 -31.30
CA PRO A 8 6.01 14.22 -32.35
C PRO A 8 7.25 13.34 -32.28
N GLU A 9 8.35 13.86 -31.76
CA GLU A 9 9.62 13.14 -31.64
C GLU A 9 10.45 13.72 -30.50
N LEU A 10 11.04 12.86 -29.67
CA LEU A 10 12.02 13.23 -28.66
C LEU A 10 13.42 12.91 -29.17
N ALA A 11 14.33 13.88 -29.14
CA ALA A 11 15.70 13.72 -29.62
C ALA A 11 16.56 12.75 -28.78
N ALA A 12 16.10 12.42 -27.58
CA ALA A 12 16.76 11.48 -26.66
C ALA A 12 15.72 10.85 -25.71
N PRO A 13 16.03 9.68 -25.13
CA PRO A 13 15.19 9.11 -24.08
C PRO A 13 15.01 10.09 -22.91
N VAL A 14 13.77 10.27 -22.47
CA VAL A 14 13.39 11.13 -21.35
C VAL A 14 12.75 10.29 -20.27
N LEU A 15 13.26 10.35 -19.05
CA LEU A 15 12.65 9.75 -17.88
C LEU A 15 11.88 10.81 -17.08
N ALA A 16 10.56 10.79 -17.18
CA ALA A 16 9.69 11.66 -16.41
C ALA A 16 9.47 11.07 -15.01
N LEU A 17 9.72 11.85 -13.95
CA LEU A 17 9.54 11.42 -12.56
C LEU A 17 8.09 11.64 -12.08
N ASN A 18 7.15 11.28 -12.92
CA ASN A 18 5.72 11.30 -12.65
C ASN A 18 4.99 10.41 -13.65
N HIS A 19 3.76 10.02 -13.35
CA HIS A 19 2.90 9.24 -14.22
C HIS A 19 1.81 10.09 -14.86
N ILE A 20 1.45 9.73 -16.07
CA ILE A 20 0.17 10.10 -16.71
C ILE A 20 -0.42 8.82 -17.32
N ASP A 21 -1.73 8.67 -17.19
CA ASP A 21 -2.45 7.59 -17.86
C ASP A 21 -2.65 7.99 -19.35
N SER A 22 -1.73 7.56 -20.19
CA SER A 22 -1.84 7.78 -21.64
C SER A 22 -1.31 6.55 -22.37
N PRO A 23 -2.19 5.82 -23.08
CA PRO A 23 -1.78 4.68 -23.89
C PRO A 23 -0.93 5.06 -25.11
N GLU A 24 -0.87 6.35 -25.44
CA GLU A 24 -0.15 6.88 -26.61
C GLU A 24 1.38 6.90 -26.42
N LEU A 25 1.88 6.58 -25.23
CA LEU A 25 3.31 6.60 -24.92
C LEU A 25 4.05 5.33 -25.34
N ALA A 26 3.33 4.26 -25.66
CA ALA A 26 3.95 3.02 -26.11
C ALA A 26 4.82 3.23 -27.37
N GLY A 27 6.11 2.86 -27.27
CA GLY A 27 7.06 3.00 -28.37
C GLY A 27 7.63 4.41 -28.57
N THR A 28 7.33 5.37 -27.68
CA THR A 28 7.98 6.68 -27.67
C THR A 28 9.32 6.64 -26.90
N ALA A 29 10.13 7.68 -26.95
CA ALA A 29 11.32 7.81 -26.11
C ALA A 29 11.02 8.41 -24.73
N LEU A 30 9.76 8.44 -24.29
CA LEU A 30 9.32 8.97 -23.01
C LEU A 30 8.98 7.85 -22.02
N PHE A 31 9.84 7.68 -21.04
CA PHE A 31 9.65 6.76 -19.94
C PHE A 31 9.07 7.49 -18.73
N GLN A 32 8.32 6.77 -17.89
CA GLN A 32 7.70 7.31 -16.70
C GLN A 32 8.13 6.51 -15.47
N PHE A 33 8.56 7.20 -14.42
CA PHE A 33 8.95 6.60 -13.17
C PHE A 33 8.44 7.44 -12.00
N GLY A 34 7.62 6.88 -11.14
CA GLY A 34 7.06 7.55 -9.98
C GLY A 34 6.90 6.64 -8.78
N LEU A 35 6.55 7.24 -7.65
CA LEU A 35 6.20 6.52 -6.43
C LEU A 35 4.67 6.42 -6.35
N ALA A 36 4.05 5.78 -7.33
CA ALA A 36 2.61 5.65 -7.39
C ALA A 36 2.10 4.74 -6.25
N PRO A 37 1.22 5.23 -5.36
CA PRO A 37 0.64 4.41 -4.30
C PRO A 37 -0.28 3.32 -4.85
N GLU A 38 -0.80 3.49 -6.06
CA GLU A 38 -1.57 2.50 -6.79
C GLU A 38 -0.75 1.23 -7.07
N ASP A 39 0.57 1.36 -7.35
CA ASP A 39 1.46 0.20 -7.54
C ASP A 39 1.65 -0.58 -6.24
N GLU A 40 1.76 0.13 -5.12
CA GLU A 40 1.85 -0.50 -3.80
C GLU A 40 0.57 -1.29 -3.47
N ALA A 41 -0.60 -0.74 -3.81
CA ALA A 41 -1.87 -1.42 -3.61
C ALA A 41 -1.99 -2.71 -4.46
N ARG A 42 -1.51 -2.67 -5.71
CA ARG A 42 -1.43 -3.87 -6.57
C ARG A 42 -0.47 -4.90 -5.98
N GLU A 43 0.63 -4.44 -5.38
CA GLU A 43 1.59 -5.34 -4.71
C GLU A 43 0.98 -5.99 -3.48
N VAL A 44 0.18 -5.27 -2.68
CA VAL A 44 -0.56 -5.86 -1.56
C VAL A 44 -1.53 -6.94 -2.04
N ALA A 45 -2.26 -6.71 -3.13
CA ALA A 45 -3.16 -7.71 -3.71
C ALA A 45 -2.40 -8.97 -4.16
N ARG A 46 -1.25 -8.80 -4.84
CA ARG A 46 -0.42 -9.93 -5.27
C ARG A 46 0.13 -10.73 -4.08
N ARG A 47 0.63 -10.03 -3.06
CA ARG A 47 1.14 -10.64 -1.84
C ARG A 47 0.08 -11.46 -1.13
N ALA A 48 -1.09 -10.88 -0.92
CA ALA A 48 -2.22 -11.56 -0.29
C ALA A 48 -2.62 -12.84 -1.06
N TRP A 49 -2.63 -12.76 -2.39
CA TRP A 49 -2.91 -13.91 -3.24
C TRP A 49 -1.85 -15.03 -3.11
N LEU A 50 -0.59 -14.66 -3.07
CA LEU A 50 0.53 -15.61 -2.89
C LEU A 50 0.51 -16.27 -1.50
N GLU A 51 -0.03 -15.60 -0.49
CA GLU A 51 -0.25 -16.18 0.85
C GLU A 51 -1.50 -17.08 0.91
N GLY A 52 -2.23 -17.22 -0.21
CA GLY A 52 -3.40 -18.10 -0.32
C GLY A 52 -4.70 -17.48 0.16
N TYR A 53 -4.73 -16.16 0.41
CA TYR A 53 -5.98 -15.47 0.75
C TYR A 53 -6.87 -15.32 -0.47
N THR A 54 -8.17 -15.36 -0.24
CA THR A 54 -9.19 -15.23 -1.29
C THR A 54 -10.25 -14.19 -0.97
N ARG A 55 -10.40 -13.79 0.30
CA ARG A 55 -11.49 -12.95 0.78
C ARG A 55 -10.96 -11.77 1.59
N ALA A 56 -11.01 -10.60 0.96
CA ALA A 56 -10.54 -9.35 1.52
C ALA A 56 -11.66 -8.55 2.18
N ALA A 57 -11.34 -7.86 3.28
CA ALA A 57 -12.08 -6.71 3.77
C ALA A 57 -11.19 -5.46 3.61
N ILE A 58 -11.80 -4.31 3.31
CA ILE A 58 -11.08 -3.08 2.99
C ILE A 58 -11.46 -2.01 4.01
N LEU A 59 -10.46 -1.39 4.65
CA LEU A 59 -10.63 -0.28 5.57
C LEU A 59 -9.73 0.90 5.16
N VAL A 60 -10.34 2.00 4.72
CA VAL A 60 -9.62 3.10 4.07
C VAL A 60 -10.13 4.48 4.55
N PRO A 61 -9.30 5.53 4.53
CA PRO A 61 -9.74 6.86 4.89
C PRO A 61 -10.67 7.47 3.84
N GLU A 62 -11.52 8.40 4.25
CA GLU A 62 -12.33 9.22 3.34
C GLU A 62 -11.45 10.25 2.64
N SER A 63 -11.04 9.98 1.40
CA SER A 63 -10.27 10.91 0.56
C SER A 63 -10.21 10.46 -0.90
N ASP A 64 -10.08 11.39 -1.83
CA ASP A 64 -9.91 11.09 -3.27
C ASP A 64 -8.66 10.24 -3.55
N TRP A 65 -7.62 10.43 -2.74
CA TRP A 65 -6.41 9.62 -2.83
C TRP A 65 -6.69 8.15 -2.50
N SER A 66 -7.42 7.90 -1.42
CA SER A 66 -7.74 6.53 -1.01
C SER A 66 -8.62 5.82 -2.04
N ASP A 67 -9.46 6.56 -2.76
CA ASP A 67 -10.35 5.99 -3.79
C ASP A 67 -9.54 5.42 -4.95
N ARG A 68 -8.54 6.16 -5.44
CA ARG A 68 -7.66 5.67 -6.51
C ARG A 68 -6.86 4.45 -6.08
N VAL A 69 -6.29 4.49 -4.88
CA VAL A 69 -5.50 3.38 -4.34
C VAL A 69 -6.36 2.14 -4.11
N THR A 70 -7.58 2.34 -3.58
CA THR A 70 -8.56 1.25 -3.39
C THR A 70 -9.01 0.66 -4.71
N ALA A 71 -9.24 1.48 -5.73
CA ALA A 71 -9.58 1.00 -7.06
C ALA A 71 -8.46 0.12 -7.63
N ALA A 72 -7.19 0.57 -7.54
CA ALA A 72 -6.05 -0.21 -8.01
C ALA A 72 -5.88 -1.56 -7.28
N PHE A 73 -6.10 -1.58 -5.96
CA PHE A 73 -6.15 -2.82 -5.19
C PHE A 73 -7.28 -3.73 -5.67
N THR A 74 -8.48 -3.18 -5.78
CA THR A 74 -9.70 -3.91 -6.15
C THR A 74 -9.57 -4.55 -7.53
N ASP A 75 -9.13 -3.78 -8.52
CA ASP A 75 -8.95 -4.27 -9.88
C ASP A 75 -7.95 -5.43 -9.92
N GLN A 76 -6.80 -5.27 -9.28
CA GLN A 76 -5.78 -6.32 -9.21
C GLN A 76 -6.30 -7.55 -8.44
N TRP A 77 -7.00 -7.36 -7.32
CA TRP A 77 -7.53 -8.43 -6.49
C TRP A 77 -8.57 -9.27 -7.23
N LEU A 78 -9.51 -8.61 -7.91
CA LEU A 78 -10.53 -9.29 -8.72
C LEU A 78 -9.92 -10.01 -9.94
N GLN A 79 -8.91 -9.43 -10.60
CA GLN A 79 -8.19 -10.09 -11.69
C GLN A 79 -7.49 -11.36 -11.25
N LEU A 80 -6.98 -11.42 -10.02
CA LEU A 80 -6.40 -12.63 -9.43
C LEU A 80 -7.44 -13.67 -9.02
N GLY A 81 -8.73 -13.33 -9.00
CA GLY A 81 -9.82 -14.22 -8.61
C GLY A 81 -10.24 -14.08 -7.13
N GLY A 82 -9.79 -13.04 -6.45
CA GLY A 82 -10.17 -12.74 -5.08
C GLY A 82 -11.57 -12.13 -4.97
N TYR A 83 -12.10 -12.10 -3.74
CA TYR A 83 -13.41 -11.52 -3.42
C TYR A 83 -13.26 -10.41 -2.39
N ILE A 84 -13.99 -9.31 -2.58
CA ILE A 84 -14.13 -8.26 -1.58
C ILE A 84 -15.44 -8.51 -0.85
N LEU A 85 -15.35 -8.78 0.45
CA LEU A 85 -16.51 -9.08 1.29
C LEU A 85 -17.17 -7.84 1.86
N GLU A 86 -16.36 -6.83 2.17
CA GLU A 86 -16.81 -5.58 2.78
C GLU A 86 -15.77 -4.48 2.54
N GLN A 87 -16.24 -3.28 2.34
CA GLN A 87 -15.41 -2.08 2.27
C GLN A 87 -16.01 -1.00 3.15
N GLN A 88 -15.22 -0.46 4.06
CA GLN A 88 -15.62 0.63 4.92
C GLN A 88 -14.63 1.78 4.84
N ARG A 89 -15.19 2.99 4.99
CA ARG A 89 -14.43 4.23 5.06
C ARG A 89 -14.43 4.75 6.48
N TYR A 90 -13.33 5.31 6.91
CA TYR A 90 -13.22 5.98 8.18
C TYR A 90 -12.86 7.46 8.00
N ASN A 91 -13.35 8.32 8.90
CA ASN A 91 -12.96 9.72 8.93
C ASN A 91 -11.53 9.83 9.50
N PRO A 92 -10.52 10.29 8.73
CA PRO A 92 -9.15 10.37 9.20
C PRO A 92 -8.90 11.42 10.29
N ALA A 93 -9.86 12.34 10.53
CA ALA A 93 -9.76 13.36 11.58
C ALA A 93 -10.28 12.88 12.94
N GLU A 94 -10.98 11.76 13.00
CA GLU A 94 -11.51 11.19 14.22
C GLU A 94 -10.52 10.22 14.87
N ALA A 95 -10.56 10.10 16.20
CA ALA A 95 -9.77 9.12 16.93
C ALA A 95 -10.51 7.79 17.12
N ASP A 96 -11.85 7.82 17.09
CA ASP A 96 -12.69 6.63 17.20
C ASP A 96 -13.12 6.14 15.81
N HIS A 97 -12.58 5.01 15.42
CA HIS A 97 -12.90 4.33 14.16
C HIS A 97 -13.84 3.13 14.39
N GLY A 98 -14.38 2.99 15.62
CA GLY A 98 -15.28 1.91 16.01
C GLY A 98 -16.47 1.71 15.07
N PRO A 99 -17.19 2.75 14.62
CA PRO A 99 -18.29 2.61 13.68
C PRO A 99 -17.87 1.91 12.36
N ALA A 100 -16.78 2.34 11.73
CA ALA A 100 -16.29 1.73 10.50
C ALA A 100 -15.81 0.28 10.73
N ILE A 101 -15.14 0.02 11.86
CA ILE A 101 -14.65 -1.32 12.22
C ILE A 101 -15.80 -2.28 12.53
N THR A 102 -16.82 -1.84 13.26
CA THR A 102 -17.99 -2.69 13.59
C THR A 102 -18.81 -3.03 12.37
N ALA A 103 -18.95 -2.11 11.42
CA ALA A 103 -19.56 -2.35 10.12
C ALA A 103 -18.73 -3.35 9.30
N LEU A 104 -17.40 -3.13 9.18
CA LEU A 104 -16.47 -4.02 8.47
C LEU A 104 -16.55 -5.47 8.98
N LEU A 105 -16.61 -5.64 10.29
CA LEU A 105 -16.64 -6.94 10.97
C LEU A 105 -18.06 -7.51 11.11
N ASN A 106 -19.10 -6.80 10.62
CA ASN A 106 -20.51 -7.18 10.71
C ASN A 106 -21.01 -7.37 12.15
N LEU A 107 -20.43 -6.64 13.11
CA LEU A 107 -20.82 -6.70 14.52
C LEU A 107 -22.17 -6.03 14.76
N ASP A 108 -22.48 -4.98 14.01
CA ASP A 108 -23.75 -4.25 14.09
C ASP A 108 -24.93 -5.15 13.75
N SER A 109 -24.81 -5.95 12.70
CA SER A 109 -25.83 -6.96 12.33
C SER A 109 -25.98 -8.04 13.40
N SER A 110 -24.89 -8.40 14.07
CA SER A 110 -24.93 -9.34 15.20
C SER A 110 -25.73 -8.76 16.37
N GLN A 111 -25.51 -7.47 16.68
CA GLN A 111 -26.24 -6.76 17.73
C GLN A 111 -27.73 -6.56 17.37
N LEU A 112 -28.03 -6.23 16.13
CA LEU A 112 -29.42 -6.12 15.64
C LEU A 112 -30.17 -7.45 15.73
N ARG A 113 -29.51 -8.57 15.38
CA ARG A 113 -30.10 -9.92 15.54
C ARG A 113 -30.43 -10.21 17.01
N LYS A 114 -29.53 -9.90 17.94
CA LYS A 114 -29.80 -10.01 19.40
C LYS A 114 -31.05 -9.24 19.79
N THR A 115 -31.11 -7.95 19.45
CA THR A 115 -32.23 -7.08 19.82
C THR A 115 -33.55 -7.63 19.29
N ARG A 116 -33.55 -8.16 18.05
CA ARG A 116 -34.76 -8.79 17.46
C ARG A 116 -35.15 -10.05 18.23
N LEU A 117 -34.18 -10.93 18.56
CA LEU A 117 -34.44 -12.15 19.32
C LEU A 117 -34.95 -11.88 20.73
N VAL A 118 -34.36 -10.92 21.46
CA VAL A 118 -34.80 -10.50 22.78
C VAL A 118 -36.25 -10.02 22.73
N ARG A 119 -36.61 -9.22 21.70
CA ARG A 119 -37.99 -8.73 21.51
C ARG A 119 -38.99 -9.86 21.22
N GLN A 120 -38.58 -10.86 20.41
CA GLN A 120 -39.45 -12.00 20.07
C GLN A 120 -39.63 -12.99 21.24
N LEU A 121 -38.59 -13.21 22.01
CA LEU A 121 -38.62 -14.21 23.10
C LEU A 121 -39.05 -13.65 24.43
N GLY A 122 -39.13 -12.31 24.59
CA GLY A 122 -39.50 -11.66 25.85
C GLY A 122 -38.52 -11.92 26.99
N ARG A 123 -37.31 -12.37 26.70
CA ARG A 123 -36.27 -12.74 27.69
C ARG A 123 -34.97 -12.05 27.38
N THR A 124 -34.22 -11.70 28.43
CA THR A 124 -32.83 -11.26 28.29
C THR A 124 -31.97 -12.46 27.89
N LEU A 125 -31.22 -12.30 26.80
CA LEU A 125 -30.30 -13.32 26.31
C LEU A 125 -28.86 -12.94 26.69
N GLU A 126 -28.11 -13.88 27.22
CA GLU A 126 -26.66 -13.77 27.22
C GLU A 126 -26.17 -13.79 25.77
N PHE A 127 -25.46 -12.77 25.40
CA PHE A 127 -25.04 -12.58 24.03
C PHE A 127 -23.65 -11.98 23.96
N GLU A 128 -22.82 -12.63 23.19
CA GLU A 128 -21.51 -12.15 22.84
C GLU A 128 -21.48 -11.82 21.35
N PRO A 129 -21.20 -10.56 20.95
CA PRO A 129 -21.08 -10.22 19.55
C PRO A 129 -19.99 -11.05 18.88
N ARG A 130 -20.34 -11.71 17.80
CA ARG A 130 -19.37 -12.46 16.99
C ARG A 130 -19.12 -11.73 15.69
N ARG A 131 -17.84 -11.43 15.43
CA ARG A 131 -17.44 -10.93 14.13
C ARG A 131 -17.69 -11.98 13.04
N ARG A 132 -17.80 -11.54 11.80
CA ARG A 132 -17.77 -12.44 10.65
C ARG A 132 -16.46 -13.24 10.63
N GLN A 133 -16.52 -14.51 10.24
CA GLN A 133 -15.38 -15.42 10.24
C GLN A 133 -14.83 -15.69 8.84
N ASP A 134 -15.45 -15.10 7.83
CA ASP A 134 -15.16 -15.35 6.42
C ASP A 134 -14.12 -14.39 5.82
N ILE A 135 -13.58 -13.45 6.61
CA ILE A 135 -12.48 -12.56 6.20
C ILE A 135 -11.14 -13.29 6.38
N ASP A 136 -10.36 -13.36 5.30
CA ASP A 136 -9.00 -13.92 5.34
C ASP A 136 -7.98 -12.86 5.79
N PHE A 137 -8.12 -11.61 5.30
CA PHE A 137 -7.28 -10.48 5.72
C PHE A 137 -8.00 -9.14 5.56
N ILE A 138 -7.43 -8.10 6.17
CA ILE A 138 -7.88 -6.71 6.02
C ILE A 138 -6.82 -5.93 5.24
N PHE A 139 -7.21 -5.32 4.12
CA PHE A 139 -6.42 -4.29 3.46
C PHE A 139 -6.68 -2.96 4.15
N LEU A 140 -5.64 -2.40 4.76
CA LEU A 140 -5.70 -1.14 5.50
C LEU A 140 -4.91 -0.05 4.78
N LEU A 141 -5.54 1.06 4.43
CA LEU A 141 -4.84 2.29 4.10
C LEU A 141 -4.87 3.23 5.30
N ALA A 142 -3.71 3.64 5.78
CA ALA A 142 -3.59 4.52 6.93
C ALA A 142 -2.23 5.24 6.93
N THR A 143 -2.18 6.42 7.55
CA THR A 143 -0.92 7.01 8.00
C THR A 143 -0.43 6.31 9.29
N PRO A 144 0.83 6.52 9.72
CA PRO A 144 1.32 5.93 10.98
C PRO A 144 0.44 6.29 12.18
N GLU A 145 -0.02 7.54 12.27
CA GLU A 145 -0.88 8.02 13.35
C GLU A 145 -2.22 7.31 13.35
N GLN A 146 -2.84 7.16 12.19
CA GLN A 146 -4.13 6.47 12.04
C GLN A 146 -4.01 4.97 12.34
N ALA A 147 -2.95 4.33 11.86
CA ALA A 147 -2.72 2.91 12.10
C ALA A 147 -2.58 2.59 13.59
N ARG A 148 -1.86 3.46 14.34
CA ARG A 148 -1.73 3.36 15.82
C ARG A 148 -3.06 3.49 16.56
N LEU A 149 -4.06 4.12 15.97
CA LEU A 149 -5.42 4.18 16.51
C LEU A 149 -6.28 2.99 16.06
N ILE A 150 -6.20 2.61 14.79
CA ILE A 150 -7.04 1.59 14.18
C ILE A 150 -6.65 0.18 14.66
N ARG A 151 -5.35 -0.14 14.72
CA ARG A 151 -4.89 -1.50 15.05
C ARG A 151 -5.34 -1.96 16.44
N PRO A 152 -5.21 -1.17 17.54
CA PRO A 152 -5.77 -1.52 18.84
C PRO A 152 -7.30 -1.68 18.82
N GLN A 153 -8.00 -0.83 18.06
CA GLN A 153 -9.46 -0.94 17.94
C GLN A 153 -9.87 -2.23 17.21
N LEU A 154 -9.15 -2.63 16.15
CA LEU A 154 -9.36 -3.93 15.51
C LEU A 154 -9.16 -5.08 16.51
N LYS A 155 -8.11 -5.02 17.35
CA LYS A 155 -7.87 -6.02 18.42
C LYS A 155 -9.02 -6.03 19.44
N PHE A 156 -9.50 -4.85 19.84
CA PHE A 156 -10.64 -4.69 20.76
C PHE A 156 -11.92 -5.31 20.21
N TYR A 157 -12.21 -5.10 18.92
CA TYR A 157 -13.35 -5.69 18.22
C TYR A 157 -13.11 -7.13 17.75
N ARG A 158 -12.17 -7.85 18.39
CA ARG A 158 -11.89 -9.29 18.20
C ARG A 158 -11.36 -9.68 16.82
N ALA A 159 -10.74 -8.74 16.12
CA ALA A 159 -10.05 -8.99 14.86
C ALA A 159 -8.53 -9.18 15.03
N SER A 160 -8.04 -9.47 16.25
CA SER A 160 -6.60 -9.65 16.52
C SER A 160 -5.96 -10.76 15.69
N SER A 161 -6.73 -11.81 15.36
CA SER A 161 -6.27 -12.96 14.56
C SER A 161 -6.41 -12.76 13.05
N VAL A 162 -7.00 -11.64 12.60
CA VAL A 162 -7.11 -11.34 11.17
C VAL A 162 -5.85 -10.62 10.72
N PRO A 163 -5.11 -11.15 9.75
CA PRO A 163 -3.97 -10.46 9.16
C PRO A 163 -4.35 -9.10 8.62
N VAL A 164 -3.48 -8.11 8.81
CA VAL A 164 -3.65 -6.75 8.28
C VAL A 164 -2.48 -6.44 7.37
N LEU A 165 -2.77 -6.18 6.10
CA LEU A 165 -1.79 -5.82 5.08
C LEU A 165 -2.00 -4.36 4.69
N SER A 166 -0.91 -3.63 4.51
CA SER A 166 -0.92 -2.20 4.20
C SER A 166 0.14 -1.82 3.16
N THR A 167 0.05 -0.61 2.67
CA THR A 167 1.06 0.03 1.83
C THR A 167 2.14 0.71 2.68
N SER A 168 3.18 1.25 2.06
CA SER A 168 4.26 1.98 2.72
C SER A 168 3.79 3.19 3.54
N HIS A 169 2.58 3.69 3.28
CA HIS A 169 2.02 4.87 3.95
C HIS A 169 1.82 4.67 5.45
N VAL A 170 1.71 3.42 5.92
CA VAL A 170 1.59 3.09 7.34
C VAL A 170 2.90 3.26 8.11
N TYR A 171 4.02 3.32 7.39
CA TYR A 171 5.36 3.37 7.97
C TYR A 171 5.97 4.78 7.88
N SER A 172 6.44 5.30 9.00
CA SER A 172 7.05 6.63 9.10
C SER A 172 8.43 6.74 8.43
N GLY A 173 9.03 5.60 8.05
CA GLY A 173 10.40 5.51 7.55
C GLY A 173 11.45 5.31 8.65
N GLN A 174 11.03 5.23 9.90
CA GLN A 174 11.86 4.88 11.07
C GLN A 174 11.04 4.02 12.02
N ILE A 175 11.70 3.05 12.65
CA ILE A 175 11.10 2.23 13.70
C ILE A 175 11.04 3.07 14.98
N ASP A 176 9.86 3.18 15.55
CA ASP A 176 9.61 3.77 16.86
C ASP A 176 9.00 2.69 17.76
N SER A 177 9.87 1.91 18.40
CA SER A 177 9.46 0.74 19.20
C SER A 177 8.49 1.07 20.34
N GLU A 178 8.47 2.31 20.81
CA GLU A 178 7.56 2.76 21.85
C GLU A 178 6.17 3.04 21.27
N ARG A 179 6.09 3.78 20.15
CA ARG A 179 4.83 4.15 19.52
C ARG A 179 4.25 3.07 18.62
N ASP A 180 5.10 2.23 18.04
CA ASP A 180 4.70 1.20 17.08
C ASP A 180 4.34 -0.14 17.76
N SER A 181 4.46 -0.25 19.10
CA SER A 181 4.11 -1.46 19.86
C SER A 181 2.67 -1.94 19.61
N ASP A 182 1.75 -1.03 19.35
CA ASP A 182 0.36 -1.37 19.04
C ASP A 182 0.16 -1.92 17.62
N LEU A 183 1.12 -1.70 16.72
CA LEU A 183 1.06 -2.14 15.32
C LEU A 183 1.48 -3.60 15.11
N ASP A 184 1.92 -4.26 16.17
CA ASP A 184 2.42 -5.65 16.13
C ASP A 184 1.55 -6.57 15.26
N GLY A 185 2.22 -7.27 14.32
CA GLY A 185 1.61 -8.17 13.35
C GLY A 185 0.94 -7.48 12.14
N LEU A 186 1.05 -6.16 11.99
CA LEU A 186 0.67 -5.48 10.75
C LEU A 186 1.80 -5.61 9.73
N GLN A 187 1.48 -6.08 8.53
CA GLN A 187 2.42 -6.24 7.42
C GLN A 187 2.28 -5.09 6.43
N PHE A 188 3.39 -4.65 5.87
CA PHE A 188 3.40 -3.59 4.86
C PHE A 188 4.54 -3.77 3.85
N CYS A 189 4.38 -3.16 2.68
CA CYS A 189 5.44 -3.11 1.69
C CYS A 189 6.10 -1.73 1.68
N ASP A 190 7.42 -1.69 1.50
CA ASP A 190 8.16 -0.44 1.26
C ASP A 190 9.42 -0.75 0.44
N MET A 191 10.16 0.28 0.11
CA MET A 191 11.37 0.19 -0.70
C MET A 191 12.58 -0.33 0.08
N PRO A 192 13.51 -1.04 -0.57
CA PRO A 192 14.75 -1.53 0.05
C PRO A 192 15.57 -0.43 0.73
N TRP A 193 15.51 0.79 0.19
CA TRP A 193 16.17 1.95 0.79
C TRP A 193 15.82 2.19 2.24
N LEU A 194 14.61 1.86 2.65
CA LEU A 194 14.13 2.03 4.03
C LEU A 194 14.18 0.75 4.86
N LEU A 195 13.95 -0.41 4.24
CA LEU A 195 13.82 -1.66 4.96
C LEU A 195 15.13 -2.44 5.10
N ASP A 196 16.07 -2.27 4.15
CA ASP A 196 17.34 -2.98 4.17
C ASP A 196 18.44 -2.10 4.79
N GLU A 197 18.52 -2.10 6.12
CA GLU A 197 19.46 -1.27 6.84
C GLU A 197 20.93 -1.60 6.56
N ASN A 198 21.24 -2.86 6.33
CA ASN A 198 22.59 -3.38 6.15
C ASN A 198 22.92 -3.76 4.70
N GLY A 199 22.03 -3.44 3.77
CA GLY A 199 22.16 -3.80 2.37
C GLY A 199 23.04 -2.89 1.52
N ASN A 200 22.94 -3.08 0.21
CA ASN A 200 23.77 -2.42 -0.80
C ASN A 200 23.74 -0.88 -0.76
N TRP A 201 22.72 -0.30 -0.11
CA TRP A 201 22.50 1.14 -0.08
C TRP A 201 23.03 1.84 1.16
N GLN A 202 23.54 1.09 2.16
CA GLN A 202 23.98 1.60 3.46
C GLN A 202 25.00 2.74 3.33
N HIS A 203 26.04 2.56 2.52
CA HIS A 203 27.09 3.59 2.36
C HIS A 203 26.54 4.90 1.80
N LEU A 204 25.67 4.79 0.79
CA LEU A 204 25.08 5.98 0.15
C LEU A 204 24.10 6.67 1.07
N ARG A 205 23.27 5.91 1.79
CA ARG A 205 22.35 6.42 2.80
C ARG A 205 23.10 7.16 3.92
N ASN A 206 24.17 6.57 4.46
CA ASN A 206 24.99 7.19 5.49
C ASN A 206 25.64 8.49 5.00
N ALA A 207 26.14 8.51 3.76
CA ALA A 207 26.72 9.71 3.17
C ALA A 207 25.70 10.84 2.98
N LEU A 208 24.48 10.52 2.57
CA LEU A 208 23.40 11.49 2.44
C LEU A 208 22.93 12.01 3.81
N THR A 209 22.77 11.11 4.78
CA THR A 209 22.39 11.47 6.15
C THR A 209 23.42 12.37 6.81
N ALA A 210 24.71 12.10 6.63
CA ALA A 210 25.79 12.95 7.15
C ALA A 210 25.75 14.36 6.57
N ARG A 211 25.37 14.51 5.30
CA ARG A 211 25.29 15.82 4.63
C ARG A 211 24.02 16.61 4.95
N ARG A 212 22.90 15.94 5.15
CA ARG A 212 21.58 16.55 5.35
C ARG A 212 20.74 15.79 6.39
N PRO A 213 21.12 15.77 7.68
CA PRO A 213 20.48 14.94 8.71
C PRO A 213 18.96 15.21 8.82
N ALA A 214 18.56 16.47 8.83
CA ALA A 214 17.16 16.88 9.00
C ALA A 214 16.24 16.49 7.81
N GLN A 215 16.82 16.19 6.66
CA GLN A 215 16.07 15.86 5.44
C GLN A 215 16.12 14.36 5.10
N SER A 216 17.02 13.60 5.74
CA SER A 216 17.29 12.21 5.39
C SER A 216 16.06 11.32 5.57
N VAL A 217 15.31 11.51 6.64
CA VAL A 217 14.09 10.73 6.92
C VAL A 217 12.91 11.21 6.08
N ARG A 218 12.63 12.51 6.14
CA ARG A 218 11.46 13.10 5.47
C ARG A 218 11.42 12.85 3.96
N TYR A 219 12.58 12.87 3.31
CA TYR A 219 12.71 12.73 1.86
C TYR A 219 13.35 11.40 1.44
N ALA A 220 13.44 10.43 2.33
CA ALA A 220 14.13 9.15 2.07
C ALA A 220 13.61 8.46 0.79
N ARG A 221 12.28 8.38 0.61
CA ARG A 221 11.67 7.78 -0.57
C ARG A 221 11.99 8.56 -1.85
N LEU A 222 12.01 9.89 -1.78
CA LEU A 222 12.38 10.73 -2.93
C LEU A 222 13.88 10.66 -3.24
N GLN A 223 14.74 10.50 -2.22
CA GLN A 223 16.18 10.25 -2.43
C GLN A 223 16.39 8.94 -3.18
N ALA A 224 15.73 7.88 -2.76
CA ALA A 224 15.77 6.59 -3.45
C ALA A 224 15.28 6.71 -4.90
N LEU A 225 14.14 7.39 -5.14
CA LEU A 225 13.64 7.66 -6.49
C LEU A 225 14.69 8.37 -7.36
N GLY A 226 15.33 9.41 -6.84
CA GLY A 226 16.35 10.17 -7.58
C GLY A 226 17.59 9.34 -7.88
N ILE A 227 18.02 8.46 -6.96
CA ILE A 227 19.14 7.52 -7.17
C ILE A 227 18.82 6.55 -8.29
N ASP A 228 17.66 5.92 -8.24
CA ASP A 228 17.26 4.94 -9.25
C ASP A 228 17.02 5.61 -10.60
N ALA A 229 16.36 6.77 -10.64
CA ALA A 229 16.17 7.53 -11.86
C ALA A 229 17.50 7.82 -12.57
N TRP A 230 18.51 8.25 -11.81
CA TRP A 230 19.85 8.47 -12.36
C TRP A 230 20.48 7.18 -12.87
N ARG A 231 20.38 6.10 -12.12
CA ARG A 231 21.06 4.82 -12.43
C ARG A 231 20.43 4.05 -13.56
N ILE A 232 19.09 4.10 -13.71
CA ILE A 232 18.40 3.35 -14.78
C ILE A 232 18.44 4.07 -16.12
N THR A 233 18.68 5.38 -16.14
CA THR A 233 18.68 6.18 -17.39
C THR A 233 19.49 5.54 -18.53
N PRO A 234 20.73 5.01 -18.33
CA PRO A 234 21.49 4.36 -19.40
C PRO A 234 20.91 3.02 -19.85
N TYR A 235 20.00 2.43 -19.12
CA TYR A 235 19.45 1.09 -19.34
C TYR A 235 17.97 1.10 -19.77
N LEU A 236 17.35 2.26 -19.94
CA LEU A 236 15.92 2.38 -20.23
C LEU A 236 15.50 1.58 -21.47
N ASP A 237 16.24 1.71 -22.55
CA ASP A 237 15.95 0.98 -23.79
C ASP A 237 16.09 -0.54 -23.62
N GLN A 238 17.06 -0.99 -22.83
CA GLN A 238 17.27 -2.42 -22.55
C GLN A 238 16.15 -2.96 -21.66
N LEU A 239 15.72 -2.20 -20.66
CA LEU A 239 14.65 -2.58 -19.75
C LEU A 239 13.30 -2.61 -20.46
N GLY A 240 13.01 -1.63 -21.32
CA GLY A 240 11.79 -1.58 -22.11
C GLY A 240 11.71 -2.59 -23.24
N GLY A 241 12.87 -3.04 -23.76
CA GLY A 241 12.95 -4.06 -24.82
C GLY A 241 12.99 -5.51 -24.33
N SER A 242 13.07 -5.76 -23.03
CA SER A 242 13.21 -7.10 -22.46
C SER A 242 12.07 -7.46 -21.53
N MET A 243 11.32 -8.51 -21.88
CA MET A 243 10.26 -9.08 -21.03
C MET A 243 10.79 -9.63 -19.68
N PHE A 244 12.11 -9.77 -19.51
CA PHE A 244 12.75 -10.28 -18.30
C PHE A 244 13.77 -9.28 -17.71
N GLY A 245 13.80 -8.05 -18.23
CA GLY A 245 14.72 -7.02 -17.73
C GLY A 245 14.33 -6.57 -16.32
N ASN A 246 15.17 -6.93 -15.33
CA ASN A 246 15.04 -6.50 -13.95
C ASN A 246 16.23 -5.64 -13.55
N TYR A 247 15.97 -4.52 -12.90
CA TYR A 247 17.01 -3.71 -12.27
C TYR A 247 16.79 -3.67 -10.77
N HIS A 248 17.79 -4.10 -10.00
CA HIS A 248 17.74 -4.07 -8.54
C HIS A 248 18.05 -2.66 -8.04
N GLY A 249 16.99 -1.87 -7.86
CA GLY A 249 17.07 -0.49 -7.44
C GLY A 249 16.94 -0.29 -5.93
N SER A 250 17.14 0.95 -5.52
CA SER A 250 16.91 1.40 -4.15
C SER A 250 15.42 1.54 -3.80
N THR A 251 14.57 1.72 -4.82
CA THR A 251 13.12 1.80 -4.68
C THR A 251 12.41 0.44 -4.82
N GLY A 252 13.12 -0.60 -5.22
CA GLY A 252 12.59 -1.95 -5.47
C GLY A 252 13.24 -2.63 -6.66
N ASN A 253 12.71 -3.77 -7.06
CA ASN A 253 13.01 -4.36 -8.36
C ASN A 253 12.24 -3.64 -9.44
N LEU A 254 12.96 -3.02 -10.38
CA LEU A 254 12.39 -2.19 -11.42
C LEU A 254 12.23 -2.98 -12.72
N GLN A 255 11.07 -2.84 -13.33
CA GLN A 255 10.71 -3.38 -14.64
C GLN A 255 10.04 -2.29 -15.46
N VAL A 256 10.24 -2.29 -16.76
CA VAL A 256 9.58 -1.36 -17.67
C VAL A 256 8.55 -2.13 -18.47
N ASP A 257 7.32 -1.67 -18.50
CA ASP A 257 6.24 -2.27 -19.27
C ASP A 257 6.19 -1.75 -20.73
N ALA A 258 5.28 -2.30 -21.51
CA ALA A 258 5.06 -1.89 -22.90
C ALA A 258 4.57 -0.45 -23.06
N ALA A 259 4.00 0.16 -22.01
CA ALA A 259 3.60 1.56 -21.96
C ALA A 259 4.76 2.47 -21.48
N GLN A 260 5.96 1.93 -21.36
CA GLN A 260 7.17 2.62 -20.88
C GLN A 260 7.04 3.19 -19.45
N GLN A 261 6.23 2.52 -18.64
CA GLN A 261 6.14 2.79 -17.23
C GLN A 261 7.09 1.90 -16.44
N VAL A 262 7.83 2.51 -15.53
CA VAL A 262 8.72 1.78 -14.59
C VAL A 262 7.89 1.34 -13.40
N HIS A 263 7.69 0.05 -13.27
CA HIS A 263 7.04 -0.59 -12.13
C HIS A 263 8.05 -1.06 -11.10
N ARG A 264 7.63 -1.13 -9.85
CA ARG A 264 8.46 -1.52 -8.71
C ARG A 264 7.87 -2.73 -8.00
N THR A 265 8.68 -3.76 -7.77
CA THR A 265 8.35 -4.80 -6.80
C THR A 265 9.04 -4.46 -5.48
N LEU A 266 8.25 -4.33 -4.42
CA LEU A 266 8.68 -3.82 -3.12
C LEU A 266 9.11 -4.95 -2.17
N GLN A 267 9.79 -4.60 -1.10
CA GLN A 267 10.06 -5.49 0.01
C GLN A 267 8.94 -5.46 1.04
N TRP A 268 8.78 -6.57 1.76
CA TRP A 268 7.79 -6.72 2.80
C TRP A 268 8.43 -6.69 4.19
N ALA A 269 7.77 -6.00 5.10
CA ALA A 269 8.13 -5.93 6.51
C ALA A 269 6.88 -6.07 7.38
N HIS A 270 7.10 -6.21 8.67
CA HIS A 270 6.07 -6.22 9.70
C HIS A 270 6.54 -5.39 10.89
N PHE A 271 5.59 -4.81 11.59
CA PHE A 271 5.85 -4.21 12.88
C PHE A 271 5.99 -5.27 13.96
#